data_6d7e53be5e60ee71229a5b4ab345a1bc
#
_entry.id   6d7e53be5e60ee71229a5b4ab345a1bc
#
_cell.length_a   1.000
_cell.length_b   1.000
_cell.length_c   1.000
_cell.angle_alpha   90.00
_cell.angle_beta   90.00
_cell.angle_gamma   90.00
#
_symmetry.space_group_name_H-M   'P 1'
#
loop_
_entity.id
_entity.type
_entity.pdbx_description
1 polymer ?
#
loop_
_entity_poly.entity_id
_entity_poly.type
_entity_poly.pdbx_seq_one_letter_code
_entity_poly.pdbx_strand_id
1 'polypeptide(L)' 'SICSTMLVGTGDSVLTVPFYQSCGFVKSHKIKNFFTDHYDHPVFEDGKQLVDMIYLSKNLCAK' A
#
# COMPACT_ATOMS: atom_id res chain seq x y z
N SER A 1 -10.57 -24.66 9.01
CA SER A 1 -10.57 -23.77 7.87
C SER A 1 -9.20 -23.15 7.68
N ILE A 2 -8.90 -22.79 6.47
CA ILE A 2 -7.61 -22.22 6.11
C ILE A 2 -7.73 -20.71 6.05
N CYS A 3 -6.86 -20.03 6.76
CA CYS A 3 -6.79 -18.59 6.74
C CYS A 3 -5.49 -18.17 6.09
N SER A 4 -5.56 -17.18 5.24
CA SER A 4 -4.38 -16.59 4.64
C SER A 4 -4.50 -15.06 4.67
N THR A 5 -3.38 -14.42 4.52
CA THR A 5 -3.34 -12.96 4.52
C THR A 5 -2.81 -12.48 3.19
N MET A 6 -3.55 -11.61 2.53
CA MET A 6 -3.09 -10.96 1.31
C MET A 6 -2.40 -9.66 1.67
N LEU A 7 -1.22 -9.46 1.12
CA LEU A 7 -0.42 -8.26 1.38
C LEU A 7 -0.24 -7.52 0.06
N VAL A 8 -0.52 -6.22 0.07
CA VAL A 8 -0.29 -5.39 -1.10
C VAL A 8 0.57 -4.20 -0.71
N GLY A 9 1.47 -3.82 -1.62
CA GLY A 9 2.29 -2.64 -1.46
C GLY A 9 1.86 -1.59 -2.46
N THR A 10 1.67 -0.37 -1.99
CA THR A 10 1.25 0.74 -2.83
C THR A 10 1.94 2.02 -2.38
N GLY A 11 1.96 3.01 -3.28
CA GLY A 11 2.44 4.33 -2.90
C GLY A 11 1.49 5.00 -1.91
N ASP A 12 1.95 6.07 -1.31
CA ASP A 12 1.17 6.79 -0.31
C ASP A 12 0.16 7.75 -0.95
N SER A 13 -0.45 7.30 -2.05
CA SER A 13 -1.43 8.09 -2.78
C SER A 13 -2.71 8.23 -1.97
N VAL A 14 -3.30 9.43 -2.01
CA VAL A 14 -4.57 9.67 -1.32
C VAL A 14 -5.74 8.97 -2.01
N LEU A 15 -5.54 8.46 -3.22
CA LEU A 15 -6.59 7.73 -3.93
C LEU A 15 -6.48 6.23 -3.71
N THR A 16 -5.26 5.71 -3.67
CA THR A 16 -5.03 4.27 -3.61
C THR A 16 -5.30 3.70 -2.23
N VAL A 17 -4.80 4.37 -1.19
CA VAL A 17 -4.95 3.86 0.18
C VAL A 17 -6.41 3.80 0.60
N PRO A 18 -7.23 4.86 0.41
CA PRO A 18 -8.65 4.75 0.75
C PRO A 18 -9.39 3.69 -0.05
N PHE A 19 -8.97 3.48 -1.31
CA PHE A 19 -9.58 2.45 -2.14
C PHE A 19 -9.40 1.07 -1.51
N TYR A 20 -8.17 0.74 -1.11
CA TYR A 20 -7.91 -0.56 -0.51
C TYR A 20 -8.57 -0.69 0.85
N GLN A 21 -8.65 0.39 1.61
CA GLN A 21 -9.31 0.35 2.90
C GLN A 21 -10.80 0.07 2.74
N SER A 22 -11.43 0.61 1.71
CA SER A 22 -12.84 0.33 1.47
C SER A 22 -13.06 -1.11 0.97
N CYS A 23 -12.03 -1.75 0.47
CA CYS A 23 -12.08 -3.17 0.09
C CYS A 23 -11.80 -4.12 1.26
N GLY A 24 -11.61 -3.59 2.45
CA GLY A 24 -11.37 -4.41 3.62
C GLY A 24 -9.91 -4.54 4.02
N PHE A 25 -9.01 -3.86 3.33
CA PHE A 25 -7.60 -3.86 3.70
C PHE A 25 -7.35 -2.90 4.85
N VAL A 26 -6.37 -3.24 5.68
CA VAL A 26 -5.93 -2.37 6.77
C VAL A 26 -4.46 -2.10 6.61
N LYS A 27 -4.01 -0.96 7.10
CA LYS A 27 -2.59 -0.62 7.03
C LYS A 27 -1.80 -1.57 7.89
N SER A 28 -0.77 -2.17 7.30
CA SER A 28 0.13 -3.07 8.02
C SER A 28 1.37 -2.32 8.48
N HIS A 29 2.14 -1.79 7.54
CA HIS A 29 3.32 -1.02 7.87
C HIS A 29 3.66 -0.09 6.72
N LYS A 30 4.62 0.79 6.96
CA LYS A 30 5.03 1.78 5.98
C LYS A 30 6.55 1.79 5.88
N ILE A 31 7.07 1.87 4.65
CA ILE A 31 8.50 2.02 4.42
C ILE A 31 8.74 3.48 4.03
N LYS A 32 9.42 4.19 4.91
CA LYS A 32 9.70 5.60 4.70
C LYS A 32 10.66 5.80 3.54
N ASN A 33 10.37 6.81 2.72
CA ASN A 33 11.25 7.21 1.62
C ASN A 33 11.55 6.09 0.65
N PHE A 34 10.63 5.12 0.50
CA PHE A 34 10.84 3.98 -0.38
C PHE A 34 11.09 4.45 -1.82
N PHE A 35 10.25 5.34 -2.31
CA PHE A 35 10.34 5.77 -3.71
C PHE A 35 11.46 6.78 -3.94
N THR A 36 11.91 7.46 -2.90
CA THR A 36 13.04 8.38 -3.03
C THR A 36 14.38 7.68 -2.87
N ASP A 37 14.43 6.59 -2.10
CA ASP A 37 15.68 5.86 -1.85
C ASP A 37 15.96 4.80 -2.90
N HIS A 38 14.90 4.21 -3.49
CA HIS A 38 15.07 3.08 -4.42
C HIS A 38 15.00 3.50 -5.89
N TYR A 39 14.64 4.74 -6.17
CA TYR A 39 14.53 5.24 -7.53
C TYR A 39 15.45 6.45 -7.68
N ASP A 40 16.10 6.56 -8.83
CA ASP A 40 17.00 7.66 -9.11
C ASP A 40 16.29 8.87 -9.70
N HIS A 41 14.97 8.81 -9.81
CA HIS A 41 14.16 9.93 -10.31
C HIS A 41 12.82 9.92 -9.58
N PRO A 42 12.13 11.07 -9.52
CA PRO A 42 10.84 11.14 -8.85
C PRO A 42 9.79 10.24 -9.51
N VAL A 43 8.99 9.57 -8.70
CA VAL A 43 7.88 8.76 -9.19
C VAL A 43 6.60 9.48 -8.83
N PHE A 44 5.74 9.69 -9.82
CA PHE A 44 4.49 10.42 -9.62
C PHE A 44 3.29 9.54 -9.93
N GLU A 45 2.22 9.78 -9.20
CA GLU A 45 0.93 9.15 -9.45
C GLU A 45 -0.15 10.19 -9.21
N ASP A 46 -1.03 10.38 -10.21
CA ASP A 46 -2.09 11.40 -10.16
C ASP A 46 -1.55 12.79 -9.83
N GLY A 47 -0.40 13.13 -10.38
CA GLY A 47 0.20 14.44 -10.19
C GLY A 47 0.85 14.64 -8.83
N LYS A 48 0.90 13.60 -8.00
CA LYS A 48 1.51 13.68 -6.68
C LYS A 48 2.74 12.80 -6.63
N GLN A 49 3.83 13.31 -6.07
CA GLN A 49 5.06 12.55 -5.94
C GLN A 49 4.91 11.48 -4.86
N LEU A 50 5.28 10.26 -5.20
CA LEU A 50 5.29 9.16 -4.25
C LEU A 50 6.59 9.20 -3.46
N VAL A 51 6.49 9.07 -2.15
CA VAL A 51 7.65 9.08 -1.27
C VAL A 51 7.72 7.79 -0.48
N ASP A 52 6.67 7.46 0.24
CA ASP A 52 6.62 6.30 1.09
C ASP A 52 5.85 5.17 0.42
N MET A 53 6.21 3.93 0.78
CA MET A 53 5.40 2.77 0.37
C MET A 53 4.58 2.30 1.56
N ILE A 54 3.30 2.09 1.33
CA ILE A 54 2.38 1.65 2.36
C ILE A 54 1.96 0.22 2.05
N TYR A 55 2.14 -0.66 3.01
CA TYR A 55 1.69 -2.05 2.90
C TYR A 55 0.37 -2.20 3.63
N LEU A 56 -0.56 -2.84 2.94
CA LEU A 56 -1.89 -3.09 3.46
C LEU A 56 -2.13 -4.60 3.45
N SER A 57 -2.87 -5.08 4.42
CA SER A 57 -3.15 -6.51 4.50
C SER A 57 -4.64 -6.76 4.66
N LYS A 58 -5.08 -7.91 4.17
CA LYS A 58 -6.46 -8.34 4.28
C LYS A 58 -6.49 -9.79 4.69
N ASN A 59 -7.26 -10.08 5.72
CA ASN A 59 -7.44 -11.44 6.16
C ASN A 59 -8.45 -12.15 5.27
N LEU A 60 -8.02 -13.23 4.63
CA LEU A 60 -8.84 -14.00 3.70
C LEU A 60 -9.33 -15.29 4.34
N CYS A 61 -9.71 -15.22 5.58
CA CYS A 61 -10.16 -16.40 6.31
C CYS A 61 -11.55 -16.82 5.81
N ALA A 62 -11.65 -18.02 5.30
CA ALA A 62 -12.93 -18.57 4.88
C ALA A 62 -13.67 -19.12 6.08
N LYS A 63 -14.97 -19.00 6.07
CA LYS A 63 -15.80 -19.54 7.14
C LYS A 63 -16.57 -20.74 6.70
#